data_84c3c4b858d9064ad6f97ff259ed6079
#
_entry.id   84c3c4b858d9064ad6f97ff259ed6079
#
_cell.length_a   1.000
_cell.length_b   1.000
_cell.length_c   1.000
_cell.angle_alpha   90.00
_cell.angle_beta   90.00
_cell.angle_gamma   90.00
#
_symmetry.space_group_name_H-M   'P 1'
#
loop_
_entity.id
_entity.type
_entity.pdbx_description
1 polymer ?
#
loop_
_entity_poly.entity_id
_entity_poly.type
_entity_poly.pdbx_seq_one_letter_code
_entity_poly.pdbx_strand_id
1 'polypeptide(L)'
;MAKSQGIFIAFGILFFLFIGCAVYFNGNYNLNKIKSKTVGDGQYGTARFATDKEVHQSLKYIEFDSVKWRKGIDLPKSQGLVVGSKINFGKTFGYVDCDDIHLLMIGAAGVGKTAHFLYPNLEYACASGVSFITTDTKGDLYRNYGGIAHDYYGYNISVIDLRNPLFSDGNNMLHMVNKYMDQYKQNRNDLSLKAKTEKYAKIIAKTIIFSDGESASSYGQNSFFYDSAEGLLTSIILIISEFCDDGERH
;
A
#
# COMPACT_ATOMS: atom_id res chain seq x y z
N MET A 1 21.53 -64.02 -47.68
CA MET A 1 22.39 -63.27 -46.69
C MET A 1 22.40 -61.76 -46.92
N ALA A 2 22.46 -61.24 -48.13
CA ALA A 2 22.55 -59.77 -48.36
C ALA A 2 21.32 -58.91 -47.85
N LYS A 3 20.08 -59.43 -47.88
CA LYS A 3 18.91 -58.75 -47.44
C LYS A 3 18.87 -58.52 -45.91
N SER A 4 19.41 -59.41 -45.11
CA SER A 4 19.47 -59.33 -43.66
C SER A 4 20.48 -58.29 -43.21
N GLN A 5 21.63 -58.14 -43.88
CA GLN A 5 22.62 -57.12 -43.54
C GLN A 5 22.13 -55.68 -43.76
N GLY A 6 21.35 -55.46 -44.84
CA GLY A 6 20.76 -54.14 -45.11
C GLY A 6 19.75 -53.66 -43.98
N ILE A 7 19.00 -54.63 -43.45
CA ILE A 7 18.05 -54.35 -42.37
C ILE A 7 18.79 -53.94 -41.08
N PHE A 8 19.88 -54.63 -40.72
CA PHE A 8 20.68 -54.28 -39.54
C PHE A 8 21.35 -52.91 -39.66
N ILE A 9 21.83 -52.56 -40.85
CA ILE A 9 22.40 -51.21 -41.10
C ILE A 9 21.36 -50.15 -41.01
N ALA A 10 20.15 -50.37 -41.57
CA ALA A 10 19.04 -49.39 -41.43
C ALA A 10 18.61 -49.17 -39.99
N PHE A 11 18.49 -50.23 -39.18
CA PHE A 11 18.21 -50.12 -37.75
C PHE A 11 19.31 -49.39 -36.99
N GLY A 12 20.57 -49.61 -37.31
CA GLY A 12 21.70 -48.91 -36.72
C GLY A 12 21.64 -47.40 -37.00
N ILE A 13 21.39 -47.01 -38.25
CA ILE A 13 21.25 -45.61 -38.63
C ILE A 13 20.07 -44.94 -37.90
N LEU A 14 18.93 -45.63 -37.84
CA LEU A 14 17.73 -45.12 -37.14
C LEU A 14 17.97 -44.94 -35.63
N PHE A 15 18.70 -45.86 -35.01
CA PHE A 15 19.09 -45.79 -33.61
C PHE A 15 20.03 -44.62 -33.32
N PHE A 16 21.05 -44.41 -34.18
CA PHE A 16 21.93 -43.24 -34.03
C PHE A 16 21.22 -41.91 -34.29
N LEU A 17 20.29 -41.86 -35.25
CA LEU A 17 19.43 -40.68 -35.45
C LEU A 17 18.53 -40.39 -34.22
N PHE A 18 17.97 -41.44 -33.62
CA PHE A 18 17.16 -41.28 -32.39
C PHE A 18 17.98 -40.77 -31.21
N ILE A 19 19.19 -41.30 -31.00
CA ILE A 19 20.12 -40.81 -29.99
C ILE A 19 20.52 -39.37 -30.27
N GLY A 20 20.85 -39.03 -31.52
CA GLY A 20 21.19 -37.67 -31.92
C GLY A 20 20.05 -36.67 -31.66
N CYS A 21 18.81 -37.03 -31.99
CA CYS A 21 17.62 -36.27 -31.67
C CYS A 21 17.43 -36.13 -30.15
N ALA A 22 17.54 -37.22 -29.40
CA ALA A 22 17.37 -37.20 -27.95
C ALA A 22 18.41 -36.30 -27.27
N VAL A 23 19.67 -36.33 -27.69
CA VAL A 23 20.74 -35.45 -27.18
C VAL A 23 20.50 -34.00 -27.59
N TYR A 24 20.09 -33.76 -28.84
CA TYR A 24 19.78 -32.43 -29.34
C TYR A 24 18.62 -31.79 -28.56
N PHE A 25 17.51 -32.51 -28.39
CA PHE A 25 16.35 -32.02 -27.64
C PHE A 25 16.65 -31.87 -26.14
N ASN A 26 17.37 -32.80 -25.52
CA ASN A 26 17.72 -32.69 -24.09
C ASN A 26 18.76 -31.56 -23.86
N GLY A 27 19.64 -31.28 -24.83
CA GLY A 27 20.59 -30.17 -24.72
C GLY A 27 20.01 -28.79 -24.99
N ASN A 28 19.07 -28.68 -25.95
CA ASN A 28 18.56 -27.39 -26.40
C ASN A 28 17.21 -26.97 -25.79
N TYR A 29 16.40 -27.90 -25.29
CA TYR A 29 15.08 -27.63 -24.70
C TYR A 29 15.03 -27.82 -23.18
N ASN A 30 16.15 -27.71 -22.49
CA ASN A 30 16.14 -27.76 -21.06
C ASN A 30 15.60 -26.45 -20.53
N LEU A 31 14.32 -26.43 -20.10
CA LEU A 31 13.62 -25.27 -19.51
C LEU A 31 14.39 -24.66 -18.33
N ASN A 32 15.24 -25.42 -17.65
CA ASN A 32 16.11 -24.91 -16.60
C ASN A 32 17.25 -24.02 -17.13
N LYS A 33 17.69 -24.20 -18.39
CA LYS A 33 18.70 -23.30 -19.02
C LYS A 33 18.08 -21.94 -19.41
N ILE A 34 16.79 -21.90 -19.71
CA ILE A 34 16.09 -20.62 -20.01
C ILE A 34 15.98 -19.75 -18.76
N LYS A 35 15.84 -20.37 -17.57
CA LYS A 35 15.78 -19.67 -16.28
C LYS A 35 17.13 -19.18 -15.76
N SER A 36 18.23 -19.68 -16.28
CA SER A 36 19.58 -19.39 -15.78
C SER A 36 20.45 -18.60 -16.77
N LYS A 37 19.86 -17.92 -17.75
CA LYS A 37 20.63 -17.00 -18.58
C LYS A 37 21.08 -15.85 -17.69
N THR A 38 22.34 -15.86 -17.31
CA THR A 38 22.99 -14.76 -16.61
C THR A 38 22.85 -13.53 -17.51
N VAL A 39 22.00 -12.62 -17.12
CA VAL A 39 21.96 -11.29 -17.69
C VAL A 39 23.29 -10.66 -17.28
N GLY A 40 24.05 -10.08 -18.22
CA GLY A 40 25.36 -9.51 -17.93
C GLY A 40 25.29 -8.54 -16.75
N ASP A 41 26.33 -8.52 -15.92
CA ASP A 41 26.42 -7.67 -14.74
C ASP A 41 26.07 -6.21 -15.09
N GLY A 42 25.03 -5.68 -14.45
CA GLY A 42 24.64 -4.28 -14.60
C GLY A 42 23.66 -3.94 -15.72
N GLN A 43 23.19 -4.90 -16.53
CA GLN A 43 22.24 -4.61 -17.63
C GLN A 43 20.87 -4.11 -17.11
N TYR A 44 20.43 -4.55 -15.92
CA TYR A 44 19.19 -4.11 -15.25
C TYR A 44 19.44 -3.59 -13.83
N GLY A 45 20.67 -3.20 -13.54
CA GLY A 45 21.12 -2.78 -12.22
C GLY A 45 21.91 -3.84 -11.47
N THR A 46 22.58 -3.43 -10.40
CA THR A 46 23.45 -4.27 -9.56
C THR A 46 22.81 -4.55 -8.20
N ALA A 47 21.51 -4.86 -8.19
CA ALA A 47 20.80 -5.18 -6.95
C ALA A 47 21.27 -6.54 -6.39
N ARG A 48 21.52 -6.59 -5.09
CA ARG A 48 21.81 -7.79 -4.31
C ARG A 48 21.09 -7.76 -2.97
N PHE A 49 21.02 -8.89 -2.31
CA PHE A 49 20.56 -8.91 -0.93
C PHE A 49 21.55 -8.19 -0.02
N ALA A 50 21.02 -7.43 0.95
CA ALA A 50 21.83 -6.76 1.95
C ALA A 50 22.56 -7.80 2.84
N THR A 51 23.78 -7.48 3.23
CA THR A 51 24.52 -8.26 4.23
C THR A 51 23.95 -7.97 5.64
N ASP A 52 24.14 -8.88 6.59
CA ASP A 52 23.71 -8.67 7.98
C ASP A 52 24.22 -7.35 8.56
N LYS A 53 25.44 -6.95 8.20
CA LYS A 53 26.02 -5.68 8.65
C LYS A 53 25.23 -4.48 8.10
N GLU A 54 24.87 -4.50 6.82
CA GLU A 54 24.09 -3.43 6.19
C GLU A 54 22.67 -3.37 6.77
N VAL A 55 22.04 -4.54 6.99
CA VAL A 55 20.73 -4.63 7.65
C VAL A 55 20.76 -3.97 9.03
N HIS A 56 21.78 -4.27 9.85
CA HIS A 56 21.92 -3.67 11.19
C HIS A 56 22.31 -2.19 11.17
N GLN A 57 22.89 -1.69 10.09
CA GLN A 57 23.20 -0.26 9.93
C GLN A 57 21.99 0.56 9.49
N SER A 58 21.11 -0.02 8.66
CA SER A 58 19.98 0.68 8.07
C SER A 58 18.68 0.51 8.87
N LEU A 59 18.50 -0.60 9.60
CA LEU A 59 17.27 -0.92 10.31
C LEU A 59 17.50 -0.93 11.82
N LYS A 60 16.50 -0.49 12.57
CA LYS A 60 16.49 -0.63 14.04
C LYS A 60 16.10 -2.04 14.42
N TYR A 61 16.79 -2.58 15.41
CA TYR A 61 16.55 -3.91 15.98
C TYR A 61 15.83 -3.75 17.32
N ILE A 62 14.54 -4.09 17.36
CA ILE A 62 13.66 -3.82 18.50
C ILE A 62 13.04 -5.12 18.99
N GLU A 63 13.06 -5.37 20.31
CA GLU A 63 12.34 -6.51 20.91
C GLU A 63 10.84 -6.36 20.65
N PHE A 64 10.24 -7.34 19.95
CA PHE A 64 8.84 -7.35 19.59
C PHE A 64 8.06 -8.21 20.58
N ASP A 65 7.39 -7.56 21.52
CA ASP A 65 6.60 -8.22 22.57
C ASP A 65 5.23 -7.55 22.72
N SER A 66 4.27 -8.01 21.92
CA SER A 66 2.90 -7.48 21.95
C SER A 66 2.21 -7.65 23.30
N VAL A 67 2.58 -8.67 24.08
CA VAL A 67 1.99 -8.90 25.41
C VAL A 67 2.42 -7.81 26.39
N LYS A 68 3.68 -7.42 26.36
CA LYS A 68 4.16 -6.28 27.17
C LYS A 68 3.59 -4.97 26.69
N TRP A 69 3.57 -4.73 25.39
CA TRP A 69 3.09 -3.48 24.81
C TRP A 69 1.63 -3.20 25.13
N ARG A 70 0.76 -4.22 25.08
CA ARG A 70 -0.64 -4.12 25.48
C ARG A 70 -0.86 -3.81 26.97
N LYS A 71 0.17 -3.99 27.79
CA LYS A 71 0.21 -3.60 29.21
C LYS A 71 0.87 -2.24 29.42
N GLY A 72 1.26 -1.54 28.37
CA GLY A 72 1.99 -0.26 28.44
C GLY A 72 3.46 -0.41 28.86
N ILE A 73 4.03 -1.63 28.80
CA ILE A 73 5.41 -1.92 29.24
C ILE A 73 6.33 -1.96 28.03
N ASP A 74 7.49 -1.29 28.13
CA ASP A 74 8.56 -1.28 27.12
C ASP A 74 8.08 -0.89 25.71
N LEU A 75 7.19 0.09 25.60
CA LEU A 75 6.67 0.58 24.32
C LEU A 75 7.79 1.08 23.40
N PRO A 76 7.72 0.81 22.08
CA PRO A 76 8.70 1.29 21.11
C PRO A 76 8.73 2.83 21.10
N LYS A 77 9.94 3.40 21.12
CA LYS A 77 10.13 4.86 21.09
C LYS A 77 10.25 5.43 19.67
N SER A 78 10.41 4.58 18.69
CA SER A 78 10.56 4.99 17.28
C SER A 78 9.40 4.48 16.46
N GLN A 79 8.88 5.33 15.60
CA GLN A 79 7.90 4.98 14.58
C GLN A 79 8.60 4.38 13.37
N GLY A 80 7.90 3.57 12.57
CA GLY A 80 8.44 2.95 11.37
C GLY A 80 7.66 1.73 10.93
N LEU A 81 8.23 1.00 9.96
CA LEU A 81 7.66 -0.23 9.42
C LEU A 81 8.51 -1.44 9.79
N VAL A 82 7.85 -2.48 10.30
CA VAL A 82 8.49 -3.77 10.56
C VAL A 82 8.65 -4.50 9.23
N VAL A 83 9.88 -4.59 8.74
CA VAL A 83 10.20 -5.20 7.43
C VAL A 83 10.70 -6.63 7.54
N GLY A 84 11.00 -7.10 8.74
CA GLY A 84 11.44 -8.46 8.99
C GLY A 84 11.52 -8.78 10.48
N SER A 85 11.79 -10.03 10.81
CA SER A 85 11.96 -10.46 12.20
C SER A 85 13.02 -11.54 12.35
N LYS A 86 13.59 -11.63 13.56
CA LYS A 86 14.55 -12.67 13.93
C LYS A 86 14.27 -13.13 15.36
N ILE A 87 14.35 -14.44 15.58
CA ILE A 87 14.25 -15.00 16.92
C ILE A 87 15.66 -15.13 17.47
N ASN A 88 15.91 -14.58 18.65
CA ASN A 88 17.19 -14.67 19.33
C ASN A 88 16.97 -14.94 20.83
N PHE A 89 17.60 -15.97 21.38
CA PHE A 89 17.45 -16.40 22.78
C PHE A 89 15.97 -16.50 23.24
N GLY A 90 15.09 -17.04 22.38
CA GLY A 90 13.66 -17.22 22.69
C GLY A 90 12.82 -15.94 22.63
N LYS A 91 13.41 -14.80 22.27
CA LYS A 91 12.72 -13.53 22.07
C LYS A 91 12.61 -13.21 20.58
N THR A 92 11.49 -12.60 20.21
CA THR A 92 11.31 -12.10 18.84
C THR A 92 11.81 -10.65 18.75
N PHE A 93 12.58 -10.36 17.72
CA PHE A 93 13.03 -9.01 17.41
C PHE A 93 12.53 -8.62 16.02
N GLY A 94 12.01 -7.41 15.90
CA GLY A 94 11.64 -6.80 14.62
C GLY A 94 12.79 -5.96 14.06
N TYR A 95 13.01 -6.07 12.76
CA TYR A 95 13.78 -5.10 12.01
C TYR A 95 12.84 -4.00 11.54
N VAL A 96 13.06 -2.79 12.00
CA VAL A 96 12.18 -1.65 11.76
C VAL A 96 12.91 -0.62 10.92
N ASP A 97 12.30 -0.30 9.78
CA ASP A 97 12.68 0.85 8.98
C ASP A 97 11.98 2.09 9.54
N CYS A 98 12.77 3.08 9.93
CA CYS A 98 12.27 4.31 10.55
C CYS A 98 12.34 5.52 9.62
N ASP A 99 12.73 5.31 8.37
CA ASP A 99 12.76 6.36 7.35
C ASP A 99 11.37 6.58 6.76
N ASP A 100 11.19 7.72 6.09
CA ASP A 100 9.94 8.02 5.36
C ASP A 100 9.97 7.31 4.00
N ILE A 101 9.52 6.05 4.00
CA ILE A 101 9.58 5.17 2.84
C ILE A 101 8.21 4.69 2.38
N HIS A 102 8.11 4.43 1.08
CA HIS A 102 7.01 3.65 0.50
C HIS A 102 7.40 2.19 0.38
N LEU A 103 6.51 1.27 0.81
CA LEU A 103 6.76 -0.17 0.75
C LEU A 103 5.71 -0.85 -0.11
N LEU A 104 6.16 -1.66 -1.07
CA LEU A 104 5.31 -2.52 -1.89
C LEU A 104 5.56 -3.98 -1.55
N MET A 105 4.53 -4.67 -1.06
CA MET A 105 4.58 -6.11 -0.79
C MET A 105 3.88 -6.90 -1.88
N ILE A 106 4.62 -7.75 -2.57
CA ILE A 106 4.11 -8.63 -3.63
C ILE A 106 4.14 -10.08 -3.14
N GLY A 107 3.03 -10.78 -3.31
CA GLY A 107 2.93 -12.20 -2.94
C GLY A 107 1.62 -12.82 -3.41
N ALA A 108 1.63 -14.11 -3.71
CA ALA A 108 0.44 -14.86 -4.10
C ALA A 108 -0.62 -14.87 -2.98
N ALA A 109 -1.85 -15.27 -3.30
CA ALA A 109 -2.89 -15.49 -2.30
C ALA A 109 -2.46 -16.62 -1.34
N GLY A 110 -2.78 -16.48 -0.05
CA GLY A 110 -2.49 -17.52 0.95
C GLY A 110 -1.07 -17.57 1.50
N VAL A 111 -0.11 -16.78 1.00
CA VAL A 111 1.29 -16.79 1.50
C VAL A 111 1.47 -16.10 2.87
N GLY A 112 0.38 -15.66 3.50
CA GLY A 112 0.43 -15.07 4.84
C GLY A 112 0.77 -13.59 4.90
N LYS A 113 0.59 -12.80 3.81
CA LYS A 113 0.85 -11.35 3.82
C LYS A 113 0.19 -10.63 4.98
N THR A 114 -1.08 -10.92 5.24
CA THR A 114 -1.82 -10.31 6.34
C THR A 114 -1.28 -10.73 7.70
N ALA A 115 -1.05 -12.04 7.90
CA ALA A 115 -0.63 -12.58 9.19
C ALA A 115 0.82 -12.23 9.55
N HIS A 116 1.74 -12.28 8.57
CA HIS A 116 3.17 -12.12 8.83
C HIS A 116 3.70 -10.70 8.62
N PHE A 117 2.94 -9.85 7.94
CA PHE A 117 3.36 -8.49 7.71
C PHE A 117 2.35 -7.47 8.26
N LEU A 118 1.08 -7.54 7.84
CA LEU A 118 0.12 -6.49 8.16
C LEU A 118 -0.20 -6.45 9.65
N TYR A 119 -0.54 -7.57 10.28
CA TYR A 119 -0.83 -7.59 11.72
C TYR A 119 0.35 -7.19 12.60
N PRO A 120 1.59 -7.66 12.39
CA PRO A 120 2.74 -7.15 13.13
C PRO A 120 2.96 -5.65 12.95
N ASN A 121 2.72 -5.10 11.76
CA ASN A 121 2.83 -3.67 11.53
C ASN A 121 1.71 -2.86 12.18
N LEU A 122 0.48 -3.36 12.20
CA LEU A 122 -0.61 -2.73 12.96
C LEU A 122 -0.32 -2.71 14.47
N GLU A 123 0.16 -3.83 15.01
CA GLU A 123 0.57 -3.89 16.42
C GLU A 123 1.69 -2.90 16.72
N TYR A 124 2.72 -2.85 15.87
CA TYR A 124 3.82 -1.92 16.03
C TYR A 124 3.38 -0.45 15.89
N ALA A 125 2.53 -0.14 14.92
CA ALA A 125 1.99 1.20 14.73
C ALA A 125 1.19 1.66 15.97
N CYS A 126 0.34 0.79 16.51
CA CYS A 126 -0.39 1.07 17.74
C CYS A 126 0.56 1.27 18.93
N ALA A 127 1.53 0.38 19.12
CA ALA A 127 2.47 0.45 20.23
C ALA A 127 3.38 1.68 20.16
N SER A 128 3.74 2.14 18.96
CA SER A 128 4.59 3.32 18.74
C SER A 128 3.81 4.63 18.64
N GLY A 129 2.47 4.61 18.76
CA GLY A 129 1.62 5.81 18.75
C GLY A 129 1.47 6.46 17.38
N VAL A 130 1.54 5.71 16.29
CA VAL A 130 1.36 6.21 14.92
C VAL A 130 -0.11 6.27 14.56
N SER A 131 -0.60 7.43 14.12
CA SER A 131 -1.91 7.52 13.47
C SER A 131 -1.82 6.95 12.07
N PHE A 132 -2.76 6.09 11.68
CA PHE A 132 -2.74 5.44 10.38
C PHE A 132 -4.14 5.30 9.77
N ILE A 133 -4.18 5.17 8.45
CA ILE A 133 -5.37 4.85 7.68
C ILE A 133 -5.12 3.52 6.98
N THR A 134 -6.11 2.64 6.99
CA THR A 134 -6.02 1.36 6.29
C THR A 134 -7.29 1.07 5.51
N THR A 135 -7.16 0.38 4.39
CA THR A 135 -8.31 -0.13 3.63
C THR A 135 -8.54 -1.59 3.99
N ASP A 136 -9.79 -1.94 4.29
CA ASP A 136 -10.18 -3.29 4.69
C ASP A 136 -11.30 -3.82 3.79
N THR A 137 -10.92 -4.54 2.75
CA THR A 137 -11.88 -5.06 1.77
C THR A 137 -12.76 -6.21 2.30
N LYS A 138 -12.39 -6.82 3.42
CA LYS A 138 -13.08 -7.98 4.00
C LYS A 138 -13.69 -7.72 5.37
N GLY A 139 -13.35 -6.59 6.00
CA GLY A 139 -13.71 -6.28 7.39
C GLY A 139 -12.88 -7.06 8.43
N ASP A 140 -11.86 -7.80 7.99
CA ASP A 140 -11.05 -8.64 8.88
C ASP A 140 -10.11 -7.82 9.78
N LEU A 141 -9.58 -6.71 9.25
CA LEU A 141 -8.66 -5.85 10.00
C LEU A 141 -9.39 -5.17 11.15
N TYR A 142 -10.53 -4.54 10.88
CA TYR A 142 -11.34 -3.90 11.91
C TYR A 142 -11.80 -4.91 12.96
N ARG A 143 -12.33 -6.06 12.52
CA ARG A 143 -12.82 -7.12 13.43
C ARG A 143 -11.75 -7.68 14.34
N ASN A 144 -10.53 -7.87 13.81
CA ASN A 144 -9.43 -8.48 14.57
C ASN A 144 -8.59 -7.48 15.34
N TYR A 145 -8.49 -6.23 14.87
CA TYR A 145 -7.57 -5.23 15.43
C TYR A 145 -8.24 -3.99 15.99
N GLY A 146 -9.48 -3.68 15.62
CA GLY A 146 -10.18 -2.50 16.12
C GLY A 146 -10.26 -2.49 17.64
N GLY A 147 -10.76 -3.56 18.25
CA GLY A 147 -10.80 -3.68 19.71
C GLY A 147 -9.41 -3.59 20.36
N ILE A 148 -8.40 -4.21 19.76
CA ILE A 148 -7.02 -4.15 20.28
C ILE A 148 -6.49 -2.71 20.28
N ALA A 149 -6.64 -1.99 19.19
CA ALA A 149 -6.18 -0.61 19.07
C ALA A 149 -6.91 0.32 20.06
N HIS A 150 -8.22 0.14 20.24
CA HIS A 150 -9.01 0.93 21.16
C HIS A 150 -8.69 0.60 22.64
N ASP A 151 -8.80 -0.70 23.02
CA ASP A 151 -8.83 -1.10 24.43
C ASP A 151 -7.43 -1.10 25.06
N TYR A 152 -6.40 -1.44 24.30
CA TYR A 152 -5.03 -1.53 24.82
C TYR A 152 -4.16 -0.31 24.53
N TYR A 153 -4.45 0.41 23.44
CA TYR A 153 -3.61 1.53 23.00
C TYR A 153 -4.34 2.87 23.01
N GLY A 154 -5.66 2.90 23.33
CA GLY A 154 -6.45 4.12 23.47
C GLY A 154 -6.71 4.87 22.15
N TYR A 155 -6.70 4.17 21.02
CA TYR A 155 -6.98 4.81 19.72
C TYR A 155 -8.45 5.15 19.54
N ASN A 156 -8.71 6.32 19.01
CA ASN A 156 -10.00 6.63 18.40
C ASN A 156 -10.07 5.99 17.02
N ILE A 157 -11.07 5.14 16.83
CA ILE A 157 -11.26 4.41 15.57
C ILE A 157 -12.48 4.96 14.86
N SER A 158 -12.32 5.30 13.60
CA SER A 158 -13.41 5.66 12.71
C SER A 158 -13.45 4.69 11.54
N VAL A 159 -14.65 4.19 11.25
CA VAL A 159 -14.88 3.20 10.20
C VAL A 159 -15.84 3.76 9.17
N ILE A 160 -15.37 3.97 7.95
CA ILE A 160 -16.21 4.32 6.81
C ILE A 160 -16.56 3.04 6.06
N ASP A 161 -17.80 2.56 6.23
CA ASP A 161 -18.30 1.35 5.59
C ASP A 161 -19.16 1.71 4.37
N LEU A 162 -18.57 1.62 3.18
CA LEU A 162 -19.27 1.88 1.92
C LEU A 162 -20.25 0.77 1.51
N ARG A 163 -20.18 -0.40 2.13
CA ARG A 163 -21.12 -1.52 1.87
C ARG A 163 -22.36 -1.41 2.74
N ASN A 164 -22.21 -0.93 3.97
CA ASN A 164 -23.27 -0.73 4.95
C ASN A 164 -23.26 0.69 5.48
N PRO A 165 -23.67 1.70 4.68
CA PRO A 165 -23.60 3.09 5.09
C PRO A 165 -24.36 3.42 6.40
N LEU A 166 -25.37 2.62 6.74
CA LEU A 166 -26.13 2.77 8.00
C LEU A 166 -25.32 2.44 9.26
N PHE A 167 -24.25 1.65 9.11
CA PHE A 167 -23.33 1.28 10.21
C PHE A 167 -21.97 1.96 10.09
N SER A 168 -21.83 2.88 9.13
CA SER A 168 -20.64 3.67 8.92
C SER A 168 -20.61 4.86 9.88
N ASP A 169 -19.42 5.24 10.32
CA ASP A 169 -19.22 6.53 10.95
C ASP A 169 -19.48 7.64 9.95
N GLY A 170 -20.08 8.73 10.42
CA GLY A 170 -20.31 9.91 9.61
C GLY A 170 -19.01 10.63 9.28
N ASN A 171 -18.86 11.04 8.03
CA ASN A 171 -17.75 11.86 7.60
C ASN A 171 -18.25 13.11 6.87
N ASN A 172 -18.13 14.25 7.51
CA ASN A 172 -18.47 15.54 6.88
C ASN A 172 -17.30 15.98 5.98
N MET A 173 -17.45 15.84 4.67
CA MET A 173 -16.44 16.26 3.70
C MET A 173 -16.17 17.78 3.75
N LEU A 174 -17.14 18.58 4.18
CA LEU A 174 -16.98 20.03 4.30
C LEU A 174 -16.28 20.44 5.61
N HIS A 175 -15.93 19.51 6.51
CA HIS A 175 -15.34 19.81 7.81
C HIS A 175 -14.18 20.82 7.74
N MET A 176 -13.23 20.63 6.83
CA MET A 176 -12.08 21.54 6.73
C MET A 176 -12.46 22.90 6.15
N VAL A 177 -13.41 22.94 5.23
CA VAL A 177 -13.95 24.20 4.69
C VAL A 177 -14.63 24.99 5.80
N ASN A 178 -15.54 24.34 6.53
CA ASN A 178 -16.28 24.94 7.64
C ASN A 178 -15.34 25.44 8.74
N LYS A 179 -14.37 24.62 9.16
CA LYS A 179 -13.37 24.96 10.18
C LYS A 179 -12.63 26.26 9.85
N TYR A 180 -12.11 26.40 8.64
CA TYR A 180 -11.37 27.60 8.25
C TYR A 180 -12.29 28.78 7.97
N MET A 181 -13.52 28.56 7.49
CA MET A 181 -14.53 29.59 7.34
C MET A 181 -14.93 30.17 8.70
N ASP A 182 -15.15 29.35 9.72
CA ASP A 182 -15.52 29.80 11.06
C ASP A 182 -14.38 30.61 11.71
N GLN A 183 -13.14 30.16 11.53
CA GLN A 183 -11.97 30.94 11.97
C GLN A 183 -11.89 32.29 11.23
N TYR A 184 -12.14 32.31 9.93
CA TYR A 184 -12.18 33.53 9.14
C TYR A 184 -13.32 34.48 9.58
N LYS A 185 -14.51 33.96 9.89
CA LYS A 185 -15.63 34.74 10.41
C LYS A 185 -15.25 35.44 11.73
N GLN A 186 -14.44 34.78 12.57
CA GLN A 186 -13.94 35.36 13.85
C GLN A 186 -12.84 36.40 13.61
N ASN A 187 -12.02 36.25 12.60
CA ASN A 187 -10.93 37.16 12.25
C ASN A 187 -10.91 37.45 10.75
N ARG A 188 -11.78 38.36 10.31
CA ARG A 188 -11.93 38.70 8.89
C ARG A 188 -10.71 39.40 8.27
N ASN A 189 -9.76 39.84 9.08
CA ASN A 189 -8.51 40.45 8.61
C ASN A 189 -7.47 39.40 8.17
N ASP A 190 -7.65 38.14 8.57
CA ASP A 190 -6.73 37.08 8.20
C ASP A 190 -7.13 36.44 6.86
N LEU A 191 -6.63 37.02 5.77
CA LEU A 191 -6.86 36.51 4.43
C LEU A 191 -6.27 35.11 4.20
N SER A 192 -5.34 34.65 5.04
CA SER A 192 -4.78 33.30 4.93
C SER A 192 -5.82 32.22 5.26
N LEU A 193 -6.73 32.51 6.19
CA LEU A 193 -7.84 31.62 6.54
C LEU A 193 -8.85 31.53 5.39
N LYS A 194 -9.16 32.68 4.76
CA LYS A 194 -10.01 32.69 3.57
C LYS A 194 -9.40 31.86 2.44
N ALA A 195 -8.13 32.06 2.14
CA ALA A 195 -7.42 31.30 1.10
C ALA A 195 -7.41 29.79 1.40
N LYS A 196 -7.28 29.38 2.66
CA LYS A 196 -7.41 27.97 3.07
C LYS A 196 -8.82 27.43 2.84
N THR A 197 -9.85 28.18 3.18
CA THR A 197 -11.25 27.79 2.92
C THR A 197 -11.49 27.54 1.43
N GLU A 198 -11.09 28.50 0.58
CA GLU A 198 -11.20 28.38 -0.88
C GLU A 198 -10.40 27.18 -1.42
N LYS A 199 -9.20 26.96 -0.90
CA LYS A 199 -8.37 25.80 -1.28
C LYS A 199 -9.08 24.46 -1.01
N TYR A 200 -9.64 24.29 0.18
CA TYR A 200 -10.32 23.03 0.53
C TYR A 200 -11.63 22.85 -0.23
N ALA A 201 -12.42 23.92 -0.42
CA ALA A 201 -13.61 23.89 -1.26
C ALA A 201 -13.27 23.47 -2.70
N LYS A 202 -12.21 24.04 -3.27
CA LYS A 202 -11.73 23.69 -4.62
C LYS A 202 -11.23 22.25 -4.70
N ILE A 203 -10.53 21.73 -3.70
CA ILE A 203 -10.09 20.33 -3.65
C ILE A 203 -11.30 19.39 -3.70
N ILE A 204 -12.35 19.65 -2.92
CA ILE A 204 -13.56 18.83 -2.90
C ILE A 204 -14.27 18.88 -4.25
N ALA A 205 -14.51 20.08 -4.78
CA ALA A 205 -15.16 20.29 -6.07
C ALA A 205 -14.39 19.56 -7.19
N LYS A 206 -13.07 19.72 -7.22
CA LYS A 206 -12.21 19.06 -8.18
C LYS A 206 -12.26 17.53 -8.06
N THR A 207 -12.24 16.99 -6.85
CA THR A 207 -12.31 15.54 -6.63
C THR A 207 -13.64 14.94 -7.09
N ILE A 208 -14.74 15.69 -6.93
CA ILE A 208 -16.07 15.24 -7.38
C ILE A 208 -16.19 15.30 -8.91
N ILE A 209 -15.75 16.41 -9.52
CA ILE A 209 -15.89 16.63 -10.96
C ILE A 209 -14.90 15.76 -11.77
N PHE A 210 -13.69 15.56 -11.24
CA PHE A 210 -12.63 14.79 -11.89
C PHE A 210 -12.32 13.50 -11.11
N SER A 211 -13.34 12.67 -10.91
CA SER A 211 -13.26 11.45 -10.08
C SER A 211 -12.17 10.46 -10.50
N ASP A 212 -11.76 10.48 -11.77
CA ASP A 212 -10.74 9.59 -12.32
C ASP A 212 -9.30 10.14 -12.18
N GLY A 213 -9.12 11.24 -11.45
CA GLY A 213 -7.80 11.89 -11.28
C GLY A 213 -7.29 12.61 -12.52
N GLU A 214 -8.11 12.72 -13.55
CA GLU A 214 -7.80 13.47 -14.76
C GLU A 214 -7.88 15.00 -14.51
N SER A 215 -7.28 15.77 -15.41
CA SER A 215 -7.40 17.24 -15.41
C SER A 215 -8.37 17.70 -16.50
N ALA A 216 -8.91 18.89 -16.38
CA ALA A 216 -9.79 19.48 -17.41
C ALA A 216 -9.18 19.41 -18.83
N SER A 217 -7.86 19.51 -18.93
CA SER A 217 -7.14 19.41 -20.21
C SER A 217 -7.26 18.06 -20.91
N SER A 218 -7.53 16.97 -20.17
CA SER A 218 -7.74 15.64 -20.74
C SER A 218 -9.06 15.51 -21.50
N TYR A 219 -10.02 16.39 -21.22
CA TYR A 219 -11.35 16.37 -21.84
C TYR A 219 -11.46 17.17 -23.15
N GLY A 220 -10.34 17.65 -23.68
CA GLY A 220 -10.26 18.31 -24.98
C GLY A 220 -11.23 19.49 -25.11
N GLN A 221 -12.13 19.46 -26.11
CA GLN A 221 -13.10 20.53 -26.36
C GLN A 221 -14.14 20.72 -25.24
N ASN A 222 -14.31 19.73 -24.35
CA ASN A 222 -15.25 19.79 -23.24
C ASN A 222 -14.61 20.39 -21.97
N SER A 223 -13.33 20.73 -21.96
CA SER A 223 -12.62 21.26 -20.79
C SER A 223 -13.33 22.45 -20.15
N PHE A 224 -13.88 23.34 -20.96
CA PHE A 224 -14.64 24.51 -20.49
C PHE A 224 -15.83 24.13 -19.59
N PHE A 225 -16.57 23.08 -19.93
CA PHE A 225 -17.72 22.65 -19.13
C PHE A 225 -17.30 22.08 -17.79
N TYR A 226 -16.22 21.32 -17.75
CA TYR A 226 -15.67 20.76 -16.51
C TYR A 226 -15.09 21.85 -15.60
N ASP A 227 -14.34 22.81 -16.12
CA ASP A 227 -13.83 23.95 -15.36
C ASP A 227 -14.96 24.83 -14.82
N SER A 228 -16.03 25.05 -15.62
CA SER A 228 -17.20 25.80 -15.19
C SER A 228 -17.96 25.07 -14.08
N ALA A 229 -18.10 23.74 -14.17
CA ALA A 229 -18.73 22.91 -13.14
C ALA A 229 -17.92 22.94 -11.84
N GLU A 230 -16.57 22.83 -11.90
CA GLU A 230 -15.69 22.96 -10.74
C GLU A 230 -15.86 24.32 -10.07
N GLY A 231 -15.85 25.39 -10.84
CA GLY A 231 -16.05 26.75 -10.35
C GLY A 231 -17.40 26.95 -9.68
N LEU A 232 -18.48 26.47 -10.30
CA LEU A 232 -19.83 26.52 -9.75
C LEU A 232 -19.94 25.75 -8.44
N LEU A 233 -19.48 24.50 -8.41
CA LEU A 233 -19.52 23.66 -7.20
C LEU A 233 -18.69 24.26 -6.05
N THR A 234 -17.50 24.79 -6.36
CA THR A 234 -16.66 25.50 -5.39
C THR A 234 -17.41 26.68 -4.79
N SER A 235 -18.09 27.47 -5.62
CA SER A 235 -18.84 28.64 -5.17
C SER A 235 -20.02 28.26 -4.27
N ILE A 236 -20.75 27.18 -4.61
CA ILE A 236 -21.84 26.66 -3.80
C ILE A 236 -21.33 26.19 -2.43
N ILE A 237 -20.24 25.44 -2.39
CA ILE A 237 -19.61 24.97 -1.15
C ILE A 237 -19.25 26.16 -0.25
N LEU A 238 -18.66 27.21 -0.81
CA LEU A 238 -18.30 28.43 -0.05
C LEU A 238 -19.52 29.16 0.49
N ILE A 239 -20.60 29.28 -0.30
CA ILE A 239 -21.86 29.90 0.14
C ILE A 239 -22.47 29.11 1.30
N ILE A 240 -22.56 27.79 1.18
CA ILE A 240 -23.07 26.91 2.24
C ILE A 240 -22.24 27.10 3.52
N SER A 241 -20.92 27.06 3.40
CA SER A 241 -20.01 27.19 4.54
C SER A 241 -20.08 28.57 5.20
N GLU A 242 -20.34 29.65 4.44
CA GLU A 242 -20.40 31.01 4.97
C GLU A 242 -21.75 31.35 5.56
N PHE A 243 -22.87 30.93 4.96
CA PHE A 243 -24.20 31.45 5.26
C PHE A 243 -25.17 30.47 5.91
N CYS A 244 -24.93 29.15 5.78
CA CYS A 244 -25.80 28.15 6.39
C CYS A 244 -25.45 27.89 7.86
N ASP A 245 -26.40 27.38 8.63
CA ASP A 245 -26.24 26.98 10.02
C ASP A 245 -25.44 25.66 10.13
N ASP A 246 -24.86 25.39 11.31
CA ASP A 246 -23.99 24.24 11.55
C ASP A 246 -24.64 22.89 11.21
N GLY A 247 -25.95 22.76 11.42
CA GLY A 247 -26.72 21.56 11.06
C GLY A 247 -26.95 21.33 9.56
N GLU A 248 -26.66 22.33 8.72
CA GLU A 248 -26.90 22.32 7.27
C GLU A 248 -25.59 22.24 6.46
N ARG A 249 -24.44 22.44 7.13
CA ARG A 249 -23.10 22.48 6.52
C ARG A 249 -22.44 21.11 6.42
N HIS A 250 -23.07 20.15 5.70
CA HIS A 250 -22.56 18.78 5.55
C HIS A 250 -22.90 18.16 4.18
#